data_fc2b6e2f3382fc7b0b24fa4c4761696b
#
_entry.id   fc2b6e2f3382fc7b0b24fa4c4761696b
#
_cell.length_a   1.000
_cell.length_b   1.000
_cell.length_c   1.000
_cell.angle_alpha   90.00
_cell.angle_beta   90.00
_cell.angle_gamma   90.00
#
_symmetry.space_group_name_H-M   'P 1'
#
loop_
_entity.id
_entity.type
_entity.pdbx_description
1 polymer ?
#
loop_
_entity_poly.entity_id
_entity_poly.type
_entity_poly.pdbx_seq_one_letter_code
_entity_poly.pdbx_strand_id
1 'polypeptide(L)'
;LEVPFPSEDGVPSLEYLVNGFCVFDNGDEAKIEASKKFIQFICDDAEWGPKNVVRTGSFPVRTSFGDLYEDERMAELGSWTKYYAPYYNTIDGFAEMRTLWFPMCQAISNGQEDAGEALATFTEKANATIK
;
A
#
# COMPACT_ATOMS: atom_id res chain seq x y z
N LEU A 1 -12.52 -12.89 -8.52
CA LEU A 1 -11.27 -13.59 -8.81
C LEU A 1 -10.13 -12.58 -8.70
N GLU A 2 -9.25 -12.77 -7.74
CA GLU A 2 -8.04 -11.97 -7.60
C GLU A 2 -6.94 -12.62 -8.44
N VAL A 3 -6.15 -11.78 -9.10
CA VAL A 3 -4.98 -12.22 -9.86
C VAL A 3 -3.85 -11.20 -9.66
N PRO A 4 -2.60 -11.64 -9.52
CA PRO A 4 -1.47 -10.74 -9.49
C PRO A 4 -1.28 -10.05 -10.84
N PHE A 5 -0.56 -8.91 -10.83
CA PHE A 5 -0.22 -8.20 -12.06
C PHE A 5 0.59 -9.11 -13.01
N PRO A 6 0.29 -9.09 -14.31
CA PRO A 6 1.08 -9.82 -15.29
C PRO A 6 2.48 -9.23 -15.40
N SER A 7 3.46 -10.09 -15.69
CA SER A 7 4.85 -9.72 -15.93
C SER A 7 5.38 -10.44 -17.16
N GLU A 8 6.40 -9.90 -17.82
CA GLU A 8 7.00 -10.51 -19.01
C GLU A 8 7.65 -11.86 -18.72
N ASP A 9 8.23 -12.02 -17.53
CA ASP A 9 8.91 -13.22 -17.08
C ASP A 9 7.96 -14.24 -16.41
N GLY A 10 6.67 -13.93 -16.32
CA GLY A 10 5.67 -14.76 -15.67
C GLY A 10 5.78 -14.82 -14.15
N VAL A 11 6.66 -14.02 -13.55
CA VAL A 11 6.76 -13.89 -12.08
C VAL A 11 5.68 -12.94 -11.61
N PRO A 12 4.77 -13.37 -10.72
CA PRO A 12 3.75 -12.49 -10.18
C PRO A 12 4.36 -11.29 -9.47
N SER A 13 3.76 -10.12 -9.66
CA SER A 13 4.13 -8.91 -8.92
C SER A 13 2.89 -8.31 -8.28
N LEU A 14 3.02 -7.89 -7.03
CA LEU A 14 1.96 -7.25 -6.26
C LEU A 14 2.45 -5.91 -5.71
N GLU A 15 1.57 -4.93 -5.81
CA GLU A 15 1.72 -3.72 -5.02
C GLU A 15 1.34 -4.03 -3.57
N TYR A 16 2.08 -3.47 -2.62
CA TYR A 16 1.66 -3.50 -1.23
C TYR A 16 1.56 -2.10 -0.66
N LEU A 17 0.60 -1.92 0.21
CA LEU A 17 0.39 -0.69 0.95
C LEU A 17 0.49 -0.99 2.45
N VAL A 18 1.44 -0.35 3.11
CA VAL A 18 1.57 -0.43 4.56
C VAL A 18 0.84 0.75 5.18
N ASN A 19 -0.24 0.45 5.90
CA ASN A 19 -0.92 1.43 6.73
C ASN A 19 -0.25 1.49 8.10
N GLY A 20 -0.04 2.68 8.59
CA GLY A 20 0.63 2.89 9.87
C GLY A 20 0.16 4.17 10.55
N PHE A 21 0.64 4.35 11.78
CA PHE A 21 0.41 5.55 12.57
C PHE A 21 1.67 6.39 12.64
N CYS A 22 1.52 7.69 12.57
CA CYS A 22 2.60 8.65 12.74
C CYS A 22 2.38 9.47 14.01
N VAL A 23 3.46 9.72 14.74
CA VAL A 23 3.48 10.69 15.84
C VAL A 23 4.16 11.94 15.34
N PHE A 24 3.44 13.06 15.35
CA PHE A 24 4.00 14.35 14.99
C PHE A 24 4.61 15.01 16.20
N ASP A 25 5.79 15.62 16.02
CA ASP A 25 6.38 16.46 17.04
C ASP A 25 5.63 17.80 17.11
N ASN A 26 4.94 18.02 18.21
CA ASN A 26 4.21 19.25 18.51
C ASN A 26 4.86 20.07 19.64
N GLY A 27 6.08 19.72 20.04
CA GLY A 27 6.81 20.35 21.13
C GLY A 27 6.33 19.98 22.54
N ASP A 28 5.37 19.05 22.68
CA ASP A 28 4.85 18.56 23.96
C ASP A 28 5.27 17.10 24.17
N GLU A 29 6.36 16.90 24.87
CA GLU A 29 6.96 15.58 25.09
C GLU A 29 5.97 14.61 25.78
N ALA A 30 5.14 15.09 26.68
CA ALA A 30 4.17 14.26 27.38
C ALA A 30 3.09 13.72 26.41
N LYS A 31 2.64 14.54 25.48
CA LYS A 31 1.68 14.10 24.43
C LYS A 31 2.33 13.15 23.45
N ILE A 32 3.58 13.40 23.06
CA ILE A 32 4.34 12.51 22.16
C ILE A 32 4.47 11.13 22.80
N GLU A 33 4.88 11.05 24.06
CA GLU A 33 5.02 9.77 24.78
C GLU A 33 3.67 9.07 25.00
N ALA A 34 2.62 9.81 25.30
CA ALA A 34 1.26 9.24 25.40
C ALA A 34 0.80 8.67 24.05
N SER A 35 1.06 9.37 22.94
CA SER A 35 0.75 8.91 21.59
C SER A 35 1.50 7.64 21.21
N LYS A 36 2.80 7.56 21.52
CA LYS A 36 3.61 6.35 21.32
C LYS A 36 3.05 5.16 22.09
N LYS A 37 2.69 5.34 23.37
CA LYS A 37 2.09 4.29 24.19
C LYS A 37 0.74 3.84 23.64
N PHE A 38 -0.08 4.76 23.16
CA PHE A 38 -1.36 4.43 22.52
C PHE A 38 -1.16 3.60 21.26
N ILE A 39 -0.26 4.01 20.36
CA ILE A 39 0.06 3.26 19.14
C ILE A 39 0.60 1.88 19.50
N GLN A 40 1.51 1.81 20.46
CA GLN A 40 2.04 0.55 20.92
C GLN A 40 0.94 -0.38 21.44
N PHE A 41 0.01 0.13 22.23
CA PHE A 41 -1.13 -0.63 22.74
C PHE A 41 -1.97 -1.21 21.59
N ILE A 42 -2.41 -0.40 20.64
CA ILE A 42 -3.29 -0.87 19.55
C ILE A 42 -2.58 -1.78 18.53
N CYS A 43 -1.25 -1.68 18.40
CA CYS A 43 -0.48 -2.51 17.47
C CYS A 43 0.08 -3.77 18.11
N ASP A 44 0.36 -3.76 19.42
CA ASP A 44 1.08 -4.83 20.10
C ASP A 44 0.18 -5.71 20.97
N ASP A 45 -1.01 -5.21 21.33
CA ASP A 45 -1.94 -5.97 22.16
C ASP A 45 -2.38 -7.26 21.46
N ALA A 46 -2.25 -8.36 22.16
CA ALA A 46 -2.51 -9.69 21.60
C ALA A 46 -3.99 -9.94 21.27
N GLU A 47 -4.90 -9.18 21.83
CA GLU A 47 -6.33 -9.29 21.58
C GLU A 47 -6.80 -8.26 20.53
N TRP A 48 -6.46 -6.99 20.72
CA TRP A 48 -6.91 -5.90 19.86
C TRP A 48 -6.17 -5.83 18.54
N GLY A 49 -4.88 -6.10 18.51
CA GLY A 49 -4.06 -6.06 17.31
C GLY A 49 -4.62 -6.96 16.20
N PRO A 50 -4.77 -8.28 16.44
CA PRO A 50 -5.36 -9.20 15.47
C PRO A 50 -6.79 -8.82 15.06
N LYS A 51 -7.65 -8.45 16.02
CA LYS A 51 -9.02 -8.03 15.71
C LYS A 51 -9.09 -6.81 14.79
N ASN A 52 -8.20 -5.84 15.01
CA ASN A 52 -8.14 -4.66 14.17
C ASN A 52 -7.68 -4.98 12.75
N VAL A 53 -6.69 -5.85 12.60
CA VAL A 53 -6.20 -6.31 11.29
C VAL A 53 -7.32 -7.01 10.52
N VAL A 54 -8.00 -7.97 11.13
CA VAL A 54 -9.13 -8.69 10.50
C VAL A 54 -10.26 -7.75 10.13
N ARG A 55 -10.61 -6.82 11.02
CA ARG A 55 -11.68 -5.85 10.78
C ARG A 55 -11.42 -4.96 9.56
N THR A 56 -10.17 -4.65 9.27
CA THR A 56 -9.77 -3.83 8.12
C THR A 56 -9.55 -4.65 6.84
N GLY A 57 -9.67 -5.98 6.89
CA GLY A 57 -9.37 -6.86 5.76
C GLY A 57 -7.89 -6.86 5.36
N SER A 58 -7.01 -6.54 6.32
CA SER A 58 -5.57 -6.39 6.08
C SER A 58 -4.80 -7.62 6.56
N PHE A 59 -3.55 -7.75 6.14
CA PHE A 59 -2.64 -8.77 6.66
C PHE A 59 -1.73 -8.17 7.75
N PRO A 60 -1.39 -8.96 8.79
CA PRO A 60 -0.55 -8.47 9.86
C PRO A 60 0.89 -8.25 9.41
N VAL A 61 1.50 -7.15 9.82
CA VAL A 61 2.94 -6.92 9.68
C VAL A 61 3.74 -7.59 10.80
N ARG A 62 3.07 -8.03 11.86
CA ARG A 62 3.68 -8.75 12.99
C ARG A 62 3.57 -10.25 12.77
N THR A 63 4.71 -10.90 12.70
CA THR A 63 4.76 -12.37 12.57
C THR A 63 4.20 -13.11 13.78
N SER A 64 4.22 -12.47 14.97
CA SER A 64 3.66 -13.05 16.19
C SER A 64 2.14 -13.21 16.20
N PHE A 65 1.43 -12.56 15.27
CA PHE A 65 -0.02 -12.72 15.16
C PHE A 65 -0.39 -13.98 14.37
N GLY A 66 0.56 -14.56 13.63
CA GLY A 66 0.30 -15.78 12.84
C GLY A 66 -0.74 -15.57 11.75
N ASP A 67 -1.37 -16.66 11.34
CA ASP A 67 -2.44 -16.65 10.36
C ASP A 67 -3.76 -16.25 11.04
N LEU A 68 -4.33 -15.15 10.58
CA LEU A 68 -5.53 -14.55 11.17
C LEU A 68 -6.83 -14.94 10.46
N TYR A 69 -6.74 -15.55 9.26
CA TYR A 69 -7.89 -15.83 8.44
C TYR A 69 -8.09 -17.34 8.27
N GLU A 70 -9.31 -17.81 8.59
CA GLU A 70 -9.77 -19.18 8.31
C GLU A 70 -10.36 -19.30 6.89
N ASP A 71 -10.68 -18.18 6.27
CA ASP A 71 -11.22 -18.13 4.91
C ASP A 71 -10.13 -18.50 3.89
N GLU A 72 -10.41 -19.52 3.06
CA GLU A 72 -9.45 -20.05 2.08
C GLU A 72 -8.93 -18.98 1.11
N ARG A 73 -9.79 -18.05 0.69
CA ARG A 73 -9.43 -16.97 -0.22
C ARG A 73 -8.48 -15.97 0.43
N MET A 74 -8.73 -15.60 1.70
CA MET A 74 -7.82 -14.73 2.44
C MET A 74 -6.49 -15.43 2.74
N ALA A 75 -6.52 -16.72 3.03
CA ALA A 75 -5.29 -17.52 3.21
C ALA A 75 -4.47 -17.59 1.91
N GLU A 76 -5.12 -17.77 0.76
CA GLU A 76 -4.46 -17.72 -0.55
C GLU A 76 -3.81 -16.36 -0.80
N LEU A 77 -4.54 -15.25 -0.61
CA LEU A 77 -3.99 -13.89 -0.74
C LEU A 77 -2.81 -13.65 0.21
N GLY A 78 -2.90 -14.13 1.45
CA GLY A 78 -1.79 -14.08 2.42
C GLY A 78 -0.54 -14.80 1.91
N SER A 79 -0.68 -15.89 1.19
CA SER A 79 0.45 -16.63 0.60
C SER A 79 1.18 -15.86 -0.50
N TRP A 80 0.54 -14.85 -1.09
CA TRP A 80 1.09 -14.02 -2.15
C TRP A 80 1.98 -12.88 -1.65
N THR A 81 2.10 -12.68 -0.35
CA THR A 81 2.98 -11.64 0.22
C THR A 81 4.43 -11.75 -0.25
N LYS A 82 4.87 -12.96 -0.63
CA LYS A 82 6.19 -13.21 -1.24
C LYS A 82 6.40 -12.54 -2.61
N TYR A 83 5.33 -12.09 -3.26
CA TYR A 83 5.35 -11.43 -4.56
C TYR A 83 5.29 -9.90 -4.45
N TYR A 84 5.34 -9.35 -3.24
CA TYR A 84 5.36 -7.92 -3.07
C TYR A 84 6.59 -7.31 -3.74
N ALA A 85 6.34 -6.35 -4.62
CA ALA A 85 7.38 -5.56 -5.26
C ALA A 85 8.11 -4.67 -4.24
N PRO A 86 9.34 -4.22 -4.55
CA PRO A 86 10.01 -3.20 -3.74
C PRO A 86 9.13 -1.96 -3.53
N TYR A 87 9.27 -1.34 -2.37
CA TYR A 87 8.49 -0.16 -2.00
C TYR A 87 8.89 1.05 -2.84
N TYR A 88 8.22 1.24 -3.96
CA TYR A 88 8.51 2.27 -4.95
C TYR A 88 8.14 3.70 -4.52
N ASN A 89 7.32 3.86 -3.48
CA ASN A 89 6.87 5.15 -2.99
C ASN A 89 8.00 6.04 -2.43
N THR A 90 9.18 5.46 -2.23
CA THR A 90 10.37 6.15 -1.71
C THR A 90 11.30 6.69 -2.79
N ILE A 91 11.02 6.43 -4.08
CA ILE A 91 11.82 7.00 -5.16
C ILE A 91 11.58 8.50 -5.31
N ASP A 92 12.66 9.21 -5.64
CA ASP A 92 12.59 10.65 -5.90
C ASP A 92 11.64 10.91 -7.08
N GLY A 93 10.78 11.93 -6.93
CA GLY A 93 9.77 12.26 -7.93
C GLY A 93 8.46 11.46 -7.83
N PHE A 94 8.36 10.44 -6.96
CA PHE A 94 7.15 9.63 -6.86
C PHE A 94 5.89 10.46 -6.55
N ALA A 95 5.97 11.39 -5.61
CA ALA A 95 4.84 12.24 -5.24
C ALA A 95 4.34 13.07 -6.42
N GLU A 96 5.24 13.60 -7.24
CA GLU A 96 4.92 14.35 -8.45
C GLU A 96 4.34 13.44 -9.53
N MET A 97 4.96 12.30 -9.80
CA MET A 97 4.45 11.29 -10.72
C MET A 97 3.02 10.85 -10.35
N ARG A 98 2.75 10.65 -9.06
CA ARG A 98 1.43 10.25 -8.58
C ARG A 98 0.35 11.29 -8.88
N THR A 99 0.68 12.58 -8.92
CA THR A 99 -0.29 13.63 -9.31
C THR A 99 -0.72 13.53 -10.77
N LEU A 100 0.04 12.85 -11.61
CA LEU A 100 -0.26 12.63 -13.03
C LEU A 100 -1.15 11.39 -13.23
N TRP A 101 -1.07 10.42 -12.33
CA TRP A 101 -1.75 9.12 -12.45
C TRP A 101 -3.28 9.23 -12.41
N PHE A 102 -3.82 9.88 -11.39
CA PHE A 102 -5.27 9.94 -11.21
C PHE A 102 -6.00 10.73 -12.31
N PRO A 103 -5.52 11.91 -12.75
CA PRO A 103 -6.12 12.61 -13.89
C PRO A 103 -6.12 11.79 -15.17
N MET A 104 -5.03 11.06 -15.46
CA MET A 104 -4.97 10.15 -16.61
C MET A 104 -6.04 9.07 -16.54
N CYS A 105 -6.14 8.35 -15.41
CA CYS A 105 -7.15 7.32 -15.22
C CYS A 105 -8.58 7.89 -15.38
N GLN A 106 -8.81 9.10 -14.88
CA GLN A 106 -10.10 9.76 -14.99
C GLN A 106 -10.44 10.15 -16.43
N ALA A 107 -9.47 10.66 -17.19
CA ALA A 107 -9.66 11.03 -18.59
C ALA A 107 -10.02 9.80 -19.44
N ILE A 108 -9.32 8.67 -19.23
CA ILE A 108 -9.62 7.40 -19.91
C ILE A 108 -11.04 6.91 -19.51
N SER A 109 -11.36 6.90 -18.22
CA SER A 109 -12.64 6.42 -17.71
C SER A 109 -13.83 7.25 -18.22
N ASN A 110 -13.62 8.53 -18.44
CA ASN A 110 -14.62 9.45 -18.99
C ASN A 110 -14.69 9.43 -20.52
N GLY A 111 -13.86 8.63 -21.20
CA GLY A 111 -13.78 8.59 -22.67
C GLY A 111 -13.24 9.88 -23.30
N GLN A 112 -12.47 10.67 -22.55
CA GLN A 112 -11.87 11.94 -23.01
C GLN A 112 -10.57 11.71 -23.78
N GLU A 113 -9.85 10.64 -23.46
CA GLU A 113 -8.59 10.25 -24.08
C GLU A 113 -8.57 8.75 -24.41
N ASP A 114 -7.89 8.38 -25.48
CA ASP A 114 -7.54 6.99 -25.77
C ASP A 114 -6.55 6.45 -24.73
N ALA A 115 -6.73 5.22 -24.29
CA ALA A 115 -5.90 4.63 -23.24
C ALA A 115 -4.41 4.53 -23.63
N GLY A 116 -4.12 4.22 -24.91
CA GLY A 116 -2.74 4.11 -25.39
C GLY A 116 -2.05 5.48 -25.43
N GLU A 117 -2.74 6.49 -25.93
CA GLU A 117 -2.21 7.87 -25.99
C GLU A 117 -2.02 8.46 -24.58
N ALA A 118 -3.00 8.26 -23.69
CA ALA A 118 -2.93 8.72 -22.31
C ALA A 118 -1.76 8.07 -21.54
N LEU A 119 -1.55 6.76 -21.71
CA LEU A 119 -0.44 6.04 -21.09
C LEU A 119 0.92 6.47 -21.65
N ALA A 120 1.03 6.71 -22.94
CA ALA A 120 2.27 7.22 -23.54
C ALA A 120 2.63 8.60 -22.98
N THR A 121 1.64 9.50 -22.91
CA THR A 121 1.80 10.84 -22.33
C THR A 121 2.17 10.78 -20.85
N PHE A 122 1.51 9.89 -20.09
CA PHE A 122 1.83 9.67 -18.69
C PHE A 122 3.28 9.20 -18.52
N THR A 123 3.71 8.20 -19.31
CA THR A 123 5.06 7.64 -19.21
C THR A 123 6.13 8.71 -19.49
N GLU A 124 5.94 9.55 -20.51
CA GLU A 124 6.85 10.65 -20.80
C GLU A 124 6.96 11.62 -19.63
N LYS A 125 5.82 12.09 -19.12
CA LYS A 125 5.76 13.02 -17.99
C LYS A 125 6.31 12.41 -16.70
N ALA A 126 5.96 11.15 -16.41
CA ALA A 126 6.44 10.44 -15.22
C ALA A 126 7.96 10.27 -15.24
N ASN A 127 8.55 9.90 -16.38
CA ASN A 127 10.00 9.80 -16.52
C ASN A 127 10.71 11.14 -16.32
N ALA A 128 10.06 12.27 -16.64
CA ALA A 128 10.62 13.59 -16.41
C ALA A 128 10.64 13.99 -14.91
N THR A 129 9.85 13.35 -14.06
CA THR A 129 9.82 13.63 -12.60
C THR A 129 10.89 12.85 -11.84
N ILE A 130 11.37 11.72 -12.39
CA ILE A 130 12.40 10.87 -11.77
C ILE A 130 13.77 11.51 -12.07
N LYS A 131 14.50 11.81 -11.02
CA LYS A 131 15.83 12.46 -11.10
C LYS A 131 16.93 11.46 -10.80
#